data_3f15f5d0ac7ebfbf8d38fdf793e39962
#
_entry.id   3f15f5d0ac7ebfbf8d38fdf793e39962
#
_cell.length_a   1.000
_cell.length_b   1.000
_cell.length_c   1.000
_cell.angle_alpha   90.00
_cell.angle_beta   90.00
_cell.angle_gamma   90.00
#
_symmetry.space_group_name_H-M   'P 1'
#
loop_
_entity.id
_entity.type
_entity.pdbx_description
1 polymer ?
#
loop_
_entity_poly.entity_id
_entity_poly.type
_entity_poly.pdbx_seq_one_letter_code
_entity_poly.pdbx_strand_id
1 'polypeptide(L)'
;MKKFFCALLAALVLLSANVVSAEQEDVSAYLLMDFETGQILEAHNINEALPPASITKLMTMHLIFEALDTGQISLTDQVKASANASNLSADASQIFLGTGEVLTVKELLVAVATFSANDASIALAEHIAGSESAFVQKMNDKAEELGLTGTTFINSHGLHTPGHTMSARDIALLSRDTLAKYPEILEYTATKFVRMERATRYVRQGYFDMPSTFANLIGWRNIDGLKTGWTPEAGSCITVTAEEGDRRYIAVIMGAQSTGVRNQMVKELLTQGLDHYLPKTAITTSDVIDTLEIKNAKAKESSVIPAQDVTLVMKRDMNVESFDQEVQYKIGLEAPLQQGDVVGALTYSRDGRAITTVDLVVQQDVERANFFTRTLRFLSQAFTDLGNWIMGLFS
;
A
#
# COMPACT_ATOMS: atom_id res chain seq x y z
N MET A 1 -27.73 7.81 49.88
CA MET A 1 -28.06 8.07 48.46
C MET A 1 -26.86 8.52 47.59
N LYS A 2 -26.00 9.45 48.01
CA LYS A 2 -24.84 9.90 47.18
C LYS A 2 -23.79 8.80 46.90
N LYS A 3 -23.56 7.85 47.80
CA LYS A 3 -22.59 6.76 47.60
C LYS A 3 -23.09 5.67 46.61
N PHE A 4 -24.40 5.48 46.49
CA PHE A 4 -25.00 4.54 45.51
C PHE A 4 -24.98 5.13 44.09
N PHE A 5 -25.09 6.42 43.94
CA PHE A 5 -25.06 7.07 42.62
C PHE A 5 -23.66 7.07 41.99
N CYS A 6 -22.61 7.23 42.79
CA CYS A 6 -21.22 7.15 42.31
C CYS A 6 -20.82 5.70 41.88
N ALA A 7 -21.35 4.68 42.55
CA ALA A 7 -21.08 3.30 42.19
C ALA A 7 -21.81 2.90 40.89
N LEU A 8 -23.01 3.45 40.63
CA LEU A 8 -23.75 3.22 39.39
C LEU A 8 -23.10 3.92 38.18
N LEU A 9 -22.55 5.14 38.36
CA LEU A 9 -21.83 5.86 37.31
C LEU A 9 -20.49 5.19 36.96
N ALA A 10 -19.77 4.67 37.95
CA ALA A 10 -18.53 3.93 37.76
C ALA A 10 -18.78 2.60 37.04
N ALA A 11 -19.90 1.92 37.32
CA ALA A 11 -20.29 0.70 36.61
C ALA A 11 -20.70 0.96 35.14
N LEU A 12 -21.36 2.11 34.85
CA LEU A 12 -21.68 2.50 33.47
C LEU A 12 -20.45 2.86 32.64
N VAL A 13 -19.44 3.49 33.25
CA VAL A 13 -18.17 3.84 32.56
C VAL A 13 -17.32 2.58 32.30
N LEU A 14 -17.38 1.58 33.19
CA LEU A 14 -16.70 0.30 32.99
C LEU A 14 -17.38 -0.60 31.94
N LEU A 15 -18.71 -0.47 31.74
CA LEU A 15 -19.41 -1.19 30.67
C LEU A 15 -19.16 -0.58 29.27
N SER A 16 -18.90 0.74 29.19
CA SER A 16 -18.59 1.38 27.90
C SER A 16 -17.15 1.12 27.39
N ALA A 17 -16.21 0.77 28.29
CA ALA A 17 -14.84 0.46 27.93
C ALA A 17 -14.66 -0.98 27.37
N ASN A 18 -15.64 -1.89 27.59
CA ASN A 18 -15.54 -3.26 27.12
C ASN A 18 -16.22 -3.53 25.77
N VAL A 19 -16.92 -2.56 25.18
CA VAL A 19 -17.60 -2.73 23.88
C VAL A 19 -16.65 -2.56 22.69
N VAL A 20 -15.52 -1.87 22.87
CA VAL A 20 -14.53 -1.65 21.80
C VAL A 20 -13.55 -2.82 21.63
N SER A 21 -13.43 -3.73 22.61
CA SER A 21 -12.44 -4.80 22.60
C SER A 21 -12.93 -6.13 21.99
N ALA A 22 -14.24 -6.32 21.80
CA ALA A 22 -14.77 -7.60 21.30
C ALA A 22 -14.73 -7.73 19.77
N GLU A 23 -14.69 -6.62 19.02
CA GLU A 23 -14.70 -6.65 17.55
C GLU A 23 -13.31 -6.85 16.93
N GLN A 24 -12.24 -6.59 17.69
CA GLN A 24 -10.86 -6.74 17.23
C GLN A 24 -10.37 -8.20 17.20
N GLU A 25 -11.04 -9.10 17.95
CA GLU A 25 -10.72 -10.54 17.95
C GLU A 25 -11.29 -11.29 16.73
N ASP A 26 -12.18 -10.67 15.95
CA ASP A 26 -12.88 -11.31 14.82
C ASP A 26 -12.14 -11.23 13.49
N VAL A 27 -10.98 -10.53 13.42
CA VAL A 27 -10.12 -10.42 12.23
C VAL A 27 -8.64 -10.55 12.61
N SER A 28 -7.84 -11.22 11.77
CA SER A 28 -6.42 -11.42 12.05
C SER A 28 -5.60 -10.15 11.79
N ALA A 29 -5.86 -9.44 10.70
CA ALA A 29 -5.19 -8.19 10.37
C ALA A 29 -6.11 -7.27 9.56
N TYR A 30 -5.91 -5.93 9.73
CA TYR A 30 -6.55 -4.95 8.89
C TYR A 30 -5.68 -3.70 8.69
N LEU A 31 -5.96 -2.96 7.61
CA LEU A 31 -5.28 -1.73 7.27
C LEU A 31 -6.22 -0.80 6.51
N LEU A 32 -6.14 0.51 6.81
CA LEU A 32 -6.66 1.59 6.00
C LEU A 32 -5.51 2.46 5.52
N MET A 33 -5.42 2.70 4.21
CA MET A 33 -4.39 3.51 3.58
C MET A 33 -5.03 4.62 2.75
N ASP A 34 -4.46 5.81 2.84
CA ASP A 34 -4.71 6.87 1.87
C ASP A 34 -3.99 6.56 0.56
N PHE A 35 -4.70 6.60 -0.55
CA PHE A 35 -4.13 6.23 -1.85
C PHE A 35 -3.06 7.21 -2.33
N GLU A 36 -3.30 8.51 -2.20
CA GLU A 36 -2.40 9.54 -2.76
C GLU A 36 -1.06 9.54 -2.04
N THR A 37 -1.08 9.59 -0.71
CA THR A 37 0.15 9.69 0.08
C THR A 37 0.78 8.33 0.42
N GLY A 38 0.01 7.24 0.36
CA GLY A 38 0.41 5.92 0.87
C GLY A 38 0.44 5.85 2.40
N GLN A 39 -0.05 6.88 3.09
CA GLN A 39 -0.07 6.92 4.54
C GLN A 39 -1.05 5.89 5.12
N ILE A 40 -0.56 5.08 6.07
CA ILE A 40 -1.39 4.13 6.80
C ILE A 40 -2.10 4.91 7.93
N LEU A 41 -3.44 4.87 7.93
CA LEU A 41 -4.30 5.64 8.83
C LEU A 41 -4.78 4.82 10.02
N GLU A 42 -5.20 3.57 9.75
CA GLU A 42 -5.63 2.60 10.78
C GLU A 42 -4.92 1.27 10.48
N ALA A 43 -4.50 0.55 11.53
CA ALA A 43 -3.69 -0.65 11.36
C ALA A 43 -3.81 -1.62 12.54
N HIS A 44 -3.86 -2.92 12.22
CA HIS A 44 -3.76 -4.02 13.18
C HIS A 44 -3.02 -5.18 12.53
N ASN A 45 -1.96 -5.69 13.17
CA ASN A 45 -1.15 -6.83 12.72
C ASN A 45 -0.69 -6.78 11.25
N ILE A 46 -0.46 -5.59 10.70
CA ILE A 46 -0.31 -5.37 9.26
C ILE A 46 0.89 -6.04 8.60
N ASN A 47 1.89 -6.45 9.39
CA ASN A 47 3.11 -7.11 8.89
C ASN A 47 3.07 -8.64 9.07
N GLU A 48 2.00 -9.19 9.65
CA GLU A 48 1.85 -10.63 9.82
C GLU A 48 1.65 -11.30 8.45
N ALA A 49 2.46 -12.34 8.17
CA ALA A 49 2.38 -13.12 6.93
C ALA A 49 1.25 -14.16 7.08
N LEU A 50 0.13 -13.90 6.43
CA LEU A 50 -1.09 -14.71 6.51
C LEU A 50 -1.43 -15.35 5.16
N PRO A 51 -2.17 -16.47 5.11
CA PRO A 51 -2.70 -17.01 3.87
C PRO A 51 -3.64 -15.99 3.19
N PRO A 52 -3.36 -15.57 1.94
CA PRO A 52 -4.12 -14.52 1.28
C PRO A 52 -5.38 -15.04 0.55
N ALA A 53 -5.50 -16.35 0.38
CA ALA A 53 -6.47 -16.94 -0.53
C ALA A 53 -6.46 -16.23 -1.91
N SER A 54 -7.61 -16.02 -2.53
CA SER A 54 -7.71 -15.39 -3.86
C SER A 54 -7.32 -13.91 -3.93
N ILE A 55 -6.89 -13.26 -2.83
CA ILE A 55 -6.21 -11.96 -2.92
C ILE A 55 -4.94 -12.06 -3.78
N THR A 56 -4.29 -13.23 -3.81
CA THR A 56 -3.20 -13.59 -4.73
C THR A 56 -3.43 -13.10 -6.15
N LYS A 57 -4.68 -13.18 -6.65
CA LYS A 57 -5.04 -12.78 -8.01
C LYS A 57 -4.90 -11.27 -8.28
N LEU A 58 -4.70 -10.46 -7.24
CA LEU A 58 -4.33 -9.07 -7.44
C LEU A 58 -2.95 -8.96 -8.10
N MET A 59 -1.95 -9.75 -7.63
CA MET A 59 -0.64 -9.82 -8.29
C MET A 59 -0.76 -10.43 -9.70
N THR A 60 -1.60 -11.44 -9.86
CA THR A 60 -1.87 -12.03 -11.18
C THR A 60 -2.42 -10.98 -12.15
N MET A 61 -3.42 -10.19 -11.73
CA MET A 61 -3.96 -9.10 -12.55
C MET A 61 -2.94 -7.98 -12.79
N HIS A 62 -2.16 -7.61 -11.78
CA HIS A 62 -1.07 -6.64 -11.93
C HIS A 62 -0.12 -7.03 -13.07
N LEU A 63 0.37 -8.28 -13.09
CA LEU A 63 1.26 -8.78 -14.15
C LEU A 63 0.56 -8.93 -15.50
N ILE A 64 -0.74 -9.21 -15.54
CA ILE A 64 -1.53 -9.22 -16.79
C ILE A 64 -1.59 -7.80 -17.36
N PHE A 65 -1.87 -6.78 -16.54
CA PHE A 65 -1.89 -5.39 -16.99
C PHE A 65 -0.51 -4.90 -17.40
N GLU A 66 0.55 -5.29 -16.70
CA GLU A 66 1.93 -5.01 -17.10
C GLU A 66 2.25 -5.63 -18.49
N ALA A 67 1.80 -6.86 -18.74
CA ALA A 67 2.00 -7.52 -20.03
C ALA A 67 1.17 -6.87 -21.16
N LEU A 68 -0.01 -6.32 -20.84
CA LEU A 68 -0.83 -5.53 -21.76
C LEU A 68 -0.18 -4.18 -22.09
N ASP A 69 0.28 -3.46 -21.07
CA ASP A 69 0.91 -2.13 -21.19
C ASP A 69 2.21 -2.20 -22.00
N THR A 70 3.03 -3.24 -21.77
CA THR A 70 4.27 -3.47 -22.53
C THR A 70 4.05 -4.03 -23.93
N GLY A 71 2.80 -4.35 -24.30
CA GLY A 71 2.47 -4.98 -25.59
C GLY A 71 2.94 -6.42 -25.72
N GLN A 72 3.29 -7.08 -24.63
CA GLN A 72 3.63 -8.52 -24.63
C GLN A 72 2.43 -9.38 -24.99
N ILE A 73 1.23 -8.99 -24.57
CA ILE A 73 -0.05 -9.60 -24.92
C ILE A 73 -1.07 -8.53 -25.32
N SER A 74 -2.17 -8.95 -25.95
CA SER A 74 -3.32 -8.10 -26.24
C SER A 74 -4.61 -8.73 -25.70
N LEU A 75 -5.64 -7.90 -25.46
CA LEU A 75 -6.94 -8.36 -24.98
C LEU A 75 -7.62 -9.35 -25.92
N THR A 76 -7.24 -9.35 -27.22
CA THR A 76 -7.80 -10.20 -28.27
C THR A 76 -7.01 -11.48 -28.51
N ASP A 77 -5.87 -11.65 -27.86
CA ASP A 77 -5.05 -12.86 -28.00
C ASP A 77 -5.83 -14.09 -27.55
N GLN A 78 -5.66 -15.17 -28.32
CA GLN A 78 -6.33 -16.45 -28.08
C GLN A 78 -5.51 -17.30 -27.13
N VAL A 79 -6.05 -17.58 -25.95
CA VAL A 79 -5.44 -18.38 -24.90
C VAL A 79 -6.03 -19.79 -24.92
N LYS A 80 -5.20 -20.78 -25.15
CA LYS A 80 -5.61 -22.19 -25.13
C LYS A 80 -5.40 -22.77 -23.74
N ALA A 81 -6.48 -23.21 -23.09
CA ALA A 81 -6.41 -23.84 -21.79
C ALA A 81 -5.63 -25.15 -21.82
N SER A 82 -4.64 -25.26 -20.92
CA SER A 82 -3.85 -26.47 -20.73
C SER A 82 -4.59 -27.54 -19.92
N ALA A 83 -4.01 -28.73 -19.82
CA ALA A 83 -4.47 -29.74 -18.89
C ALA A 83 -4.35 -29.30 -17.42
N ASN A 84 -3.30 -28.50 -17.09
CA ASN A 84 -3.11 -27.97 -15.75
C ASN A 84 -4.25 -26.99 -15.37
N ALA A 85 -4.57 -26.03 -16.23
CA ALA A 85 -5.67 -25.09 -16.01
C ALA A 85 -7.04 -25.79 -15.89
N SER A 86 -7.24 -26.91 -16.58
CA SER A 86 -8.55 -27.63 -16.59
C SER A 86 -8.68 -28.71 -15.52
N ASN A 87 -7.65 -28.99 -14.72
CA ASN A 87 -7.64 -30.10 -13.76
C ASN A 87 -7.72 -29.60 -12.31
N LEU A 88 -8.66 -28.70 -12.03
CA LEU A 88 -8.91 -28.20 -10.68
C LEU A 88 -9.98 -29.04 -9.98
N SER A 89 -9.93 -29.04 -8.63
CA SER A 89 -11.00 -29.62 -7.82
C SER A 89 -12.33 -28.92 -8.08
N ALA A 90 -13.42 -29.66 -8.06
CA ALA A 90 -14.75 -29.16 -8.44
C ALA A 90 -15.29 -28.06 -7.49
N ASP A 91 -14.77 -27.97 -6.27
CA ASP A 91 -15.10 -26.97 -5.25
C ASP A 91 -14.28 -25.68 -5.39
N ALA A 92 -13.23 -25.69 -6.23
CA ALA A 92 -12.47 -24.48 -6.54
C ALA A 92 -13.28 -23.50 -7.38
N SER A 93 -13.14 -22.19 -7.09
CA SER A 93 -13.72 -21.15 -7.94
C SER A 93 -13.14 -21.24 -9.35
N GLN A 94 -13.95 -21.50 -10.37
CA GLN A 94 -13.52 -21.75 -11.74
C GLN A 94 -14.66 -21.55 -12.73
N ILE A 95 -14.35 -21.27 -13.98
CA ILE A 95 -15.30 -21.23 -15.09
C ILE A 95 -15.39 -22.55 -15.84
N PHE A 96 -14.77 -23.62 -15.32
CA PHE A 96 -14.73 -24.98 -15.88
C PHE A 96 -14.14 -25.02 -17.30
N LEU A 97 -12.92 -24.50 -17.47
CA LEU A 97 -12.18 -24.58 -18.73
C LEU A 97 -11.96 -26.04 -19.14
N GLY A 98 -12.29 -26.36 -20.37
CA GLY A 98 -11.95 -27.65 -20.98
C GLY A 98 -10.53 -27.63 -21.51
N THR A 99 -9.78 -28.75 -21.39
CA THR A 99 -8.45 -28.86 -22.00
C THR A 99 -8.55 -28.59 -23.50
N GLY A 100 -7.74 -27.63 -23.98
CA GLY A 100 -7.72 -27.23 -25.39
C GLY A 100 -8.80 -26.20 -25.74
N GLU A 101 -9.67 -25.81 -24.81
CA GLU A 101 -10.60 -24.71 -25.02
C GLU A 101 -9.85 -23.40 -25.21
N VAL A 102 -10.39 -22.53 -26.07
CA VAL A 102 -9.75 -21.26 -26.42
C VAL A 102 -10.69 -20.12 -26.05
N LEU A 103 -10.21 -19.19 -25.24
CA LEU A 103 -10.85 -17.93 -24.88
C LEU A 103 -9.85 -16.78 -25.08
N THR A 104 -10.36 -15.57 -25.21
CA THR A 104 -9.52 -14.38 -25.30
C THR A 104 -8.92 -14.01 -23.94
N VAL A 105 -7.80 -13.29 -23.92
CA VAL A 105 -7.23 -12.67 -22.71
C VAL A 105 -8.30 -11.87 -21.97
N LYS A 106 -9.11 -11.08 -22.68
CA LYS A 106 -10.20 -10.30 -22.09
C LYS A 106 -11.23 -11.16 -21.36
N GLU A 107 -11.69 -12.26 -21.97
CA GLU A 107 -12.69 -13.15 -21.35
C GLU A 107 -12.13 -13.81 -20.07
N LEU A 108 -10.88 -14.25 -20.13
CA LEU A 108 -10.23 -14.83 -18.96
C LEU A 108 -9.96 -13.79 -17.86
N LEU A 109 -9.52 -12.58 -18.20
CA LEU A 109 -9.31 -11.49 -17.23
C LEU A 109 -10.63 -11.11 -16.54
N VAL A 110 -11.74 -11.02 -17.27
CA VAL A 110 -13.08 -10.82 -16.69
C VAL A 110 -13.41 -11.93 -15.69
N ALA A 111 -13.13 -13.20 -16.02
CA ALA A 111 -13.39 -14.32 -15.12
C ALA A 111 -12.52 -14.28 -13.86
N VAL A 112 -11.26 -13.86 -13.97
CA VAL A 112 -10.34 -13.66 -12.83
C VAL A 112 -10.84 -12.53 -11.91
N ALA A 113 -11.19 -11.39 -12.48
CA ALA A 113 -11.56 -10.19 -11.72
C ALA A 113 -12.93 -10.35 -11.05
N THR A 114 -13.95 -10.78 -11.80
CA THR A 114 -15.34 -10.81 -11.34
C THR A 114 -15.65 -12.06 -10.53
N PHE A 115 -15.35 -13.25 -11.06
CA PHE A 115 -15.72 -14.55 -10.49
C PHE A 115 -14.59 -15.22 -9.69
N SER A 116 -13.38 -14.62 -9.73
CA SER A 116 -12.20 -15.19 -9.06
C SER A 116 -11.76 -16.56 -9.60
N ALA A 117 -11.93 -16.81 -10.91
CA ALA A 117 -11.68 -18.09 -11.56
C ALA A 117 -10.20 -18.50 -11.48
N ASN A 118 -9.93 -19.66 -10.85
CA ASN A 118 -8.57 -20.20 -10.69
C ASN A 118 -8.02 -20.74 -12.02
N ASP A 119 -8.86 -21.45 -12.77
CA ASP A 119 -8.53 -21.99 -14.09
C ASP A 119 -8.14 -20.89 -15.10
N ALA A 120 -8.86 -19.78 -15.08
CA ALA A 120 -8.53 -18.61 -15.89
C ALA A 120 -7.21 -17.95 -15.46
N SER A 121 -6.91 -17.91 -14.13
CA SER A 121 -5.63 -17.42 -13.64
C SER A 121 -4.46 -18.27 -14.13
N ILE A 122 -4.58 -19.59 -14.06
CA ILE A 122 -3.54 -20.51 -14.54
C ILE A 122 -3.35 -20.37 -16.06
N ALA A 123 -4.45 -20.32 -16.83
CA ALA A 123 -4.37 -20.18 -18.28
C ALA A 123 -3.67 -18.90 -18.72
N LEU A 124 -3.97 -17.76 -18.06
CA LEU A 124 -3.30 -16.47 -18.32
C LEU A 124 -1.83 -16.49 -17.87
N ALA A 125 -1.54 -17.09 -16.71
CA ALA A 125 -0.17 -17.25 -16.23
C ALA A 125 0.70 -18.04 -17.22
N GLU A 126 0.18 -19.17 -17.71
CA GLU A 126 0.87 -20.00 -18.71
C GLU A 126 1.01 -19.28 -20.05
N HIS A 127 0.03 -18.49 -20.47
CA HIS A 127 0.09 -17.70 -21.71
C HIS A 127 1.19 -16.64 -21.66
N ILE A 128 1.33 -15.93 -20.51
CA ILE A 128 2.31 -14.86 -20.33
C ILE A 128 3.74 -15.38 -20.15
N ALA A 129 3.91 -16.47 -19.37
CA ALA A 129 5.22 -16.94 -18.94
C ALA A 129 5.61 -18.33 -19.47
N GLY A 130 4.75 -18.98 -20.26
CA GLY A 130 4.98 -20.32 -20.79
C GLY A 130 4.67 -21.46 -19.81
N SER A 131 4.63 -21.18 -18.50
CA SER A 131 4.19 -22.10 -17.46
C SER A 131 3.73 -21.31 -16.20
N GLU A 132 2.85 -21.93 -15.40
CA GLU A 132 2.46 -21.32 -14.11
C GLU A 132 3.67 -21.13 -13.18
N SER A 133 4.60 -22.08 -13.14
CA SER A 133 5.81 -21.96 -12.32
C SER A 133 6.70 -20.77 -12.73
N ALA A 134 6.86 -20.52 -14.03
CA ALA A 134 7.59 -19.34 -14.51
C ALA A 134 6.83 -18.03 -14.19
N PHE A 135 5.51 -18.06 -14.22
CA PHE A 135 4.70 -16.91 -13.81
C PHE A 135 4.81 -16.64 -12.31
N VAL A 136 4.80 -17.68 -11.48
CA VAL A 136 5.01 -17.56 -10.02
C VAL A 136 6.39 -16.95 -9.71
N GLN A 137 7.42 -17.28 -10.48
CA GLN A 137 8.72 -16.61 -10.34
C GLN A 137 8.57 -15.10 -10.62
N LYS A 138 7.90 -14.71 -11.70
CA LYS A 138 7.61 -13.28 -11.98
C LYS A 138 6.81 -12.61 -10.87
N MET A 139 5.86 -13.31 -10.24
CA MET A 139 5.11 -12.78 -9.10
C MET A 139 6.03 -12.49 -7.91
N ASN A 140 6.97 -13.38 -7.60
CA ASN A 140 7.93 -13.19 -6.51
C ASN A 140 8.97 -12.11 -6.86
N ASP A 141 9.47 -12.05 -8.09
CA ASP A 141 10.38 -11.00 -8.55
C ASP A 141 9.70 -9.61 -8.44
N LYS A 142 8.41 -9.51 -8.81
CA LYS A 142 7.62 -8.28 -8.65
C LYS A 142 7.37 -7.94 -7.18
N ALA A 143 7.15 -8.93 -6.33
CA ALA A 143 7.02 -8.72 -4.89
C ALA A 143 8.31 -8.14 -4.29
N GLU A 144 9.47 -8.62 -4.71
CA GLU A 144 10.78 -8.07 -4.31
C GLU A 144 10.96 -6.63 -4.83
N GLU A 145 10.66 -6.38 -6.12
CA GLU A 145 10.70 -5.03 -6.74
C GLU A 145 9.86 -4.01 -5.96
N LEU A 146 8.66 -4.42 -5.53
CA LEU A 146 7.72 -3.57 -4.77
C LEU A 146 7.99 -3.53 -3.26
N GLY A 147 9.01 -4.27 -2.76
CA GLY A 147 9.34 -4.32 -1.34
C GLY A 147 8.27 -4.99 -0.47
N LEU A 148 7.57 -5.99 -1.00
CA LEU A 148 6.52 -6.75 -0.32
C LEU A 148 7.15 -7.85 0.56
N THR A 149 7.72 -7.45 1.69
CA THR A 149 8.59 -8.31 2.53
C THR A 149 7.87 -9.43 3.28
N GLY A 150 6.57 -9.36 3.46
CA GLY A 150 5.72 -10.40 4.06
C GLY A 150 5.03 -11.30 3.04
N THR A 151 5.44 -11.25 1.76
CA THR A 151 4.76 -11.90 0.65
C THR A 151 5.62 -12.97 0.00
N THR A 152 5.02 -14.15 -0.22
CA THR A 152 5.59 -15.25 -1.00
C THR A 152 4.48 -15.93 -1.79
N PHE A 153 4.64 -16.03 -3.10
CA PHE A 153 3.71 -16.71 -4.00
C PHE A 153 4.20 -18.12 -4.35
N ILE A 154 3.29 -19.11 -4.30
CA ILE A 154 3.55 -20.52 -4.68
C ILE A 154 2.69 -20.92 -5.88
N ASN A 155 1.58 -20.24 -6.12
CA ASN A 155 0.70 -20.42 -7.27
C ASN A 155 0.10 -19.10 -7.71
N SER A 156 -0.54 -19.06 -8.88
CA SER A 156 -1.11 -17.85 -9.50
C SER A 156 -2.52 -17.50 -9.04
N HIS A 157 -3.15 -18.33 -8.20
CA HIS A 157 -4.59 -18.27 -7.93
C HIS A 157 -4.97 -18.19 -6.44
N GLY A 158 -4.07 -18.58 -5.53
CA GLY A 158 -4.26 -18.46 -4.08
C GLY A 158 -4.99 -19.62 -3.41
N LEU A 159 -5.11 -20.79 -4.03
CA LEU A 159 -5.47 -22.02 -3.31
C LEU A 159 -4.38 -22.30 -2.28
N HIS A 160 -4.79 -22.75 -1.12
CA HIS A 160 -3.89 -22.94 0.02
C HIS A 160 -2.72 -23.87 -0.35
N THR A 161 -1.53 -23.38 -0.10
CA THR A 161 -0.27 -24.11 -0.23
C THR A 161 0.67 -23.64 0.89
N PRO A 162 1.30 -24.54 1.66
CA PRO A 162 2.23 -24.13 2.70
C PRO A 162 3.28 -23.15 2.20
N GLY A 163 3.46 -22.04 2.91
CA GLY A 163 4.39 -20.97 2.54
C GLY A 163 3.82 -19.91 1.57
N HIS A 164 2.58 -20.07 1.07
CA HIS A 164 1.91 -19.06 0.28
C HIS A 164 1.28 -18.00 1.20
N THR A 165 1.91 -16.83 1.31
CA THR A 165 1.52 -15.80 2.28
C THR A 165 1.56 -14.40 1.68
N MET A 166 0.80 -13.49 2.28
CA MET A 166 0.89 -12.03 2.11
C MET A 166 0.63 -11.35 3.45
N SER A 167 1.18 -10.16 3.65
CA SER A 167 0.78 -9.29 4.77
C SER A 167 -0.28 -8.27 4.32
N ALA A 168 -1.07 -7.74 5.27
CA ALA A 168 -2.06 -6.70 4.97
C ALA A 168 -1.38 -5.43 4.41
N ARG A 169 -0.17 -5.11 4.91
CA ARG A 169 0.66 -4.01 4.38
C ARG A 169 1.03 -4.25 2.93
N ASP A 170 1.49 -5.43 2.58
CA ASP A 170 1.93 -5.74 1.22
C ASP A 170 0.75 -5.76 0.23
N ILE A 171 -0.42 -6.26 0.68
CA ILE A 171 -1.65 -6.20 -0.11
C ILE A 171 -2.03 -4.73 -0.40
N ALA A 172 -1.93 -3.84 0.59
CA ALA A 172 -2.23 -2.42 0.40
C ALA A 172 -1.23 -1.74 -0.55
N LEU A 173 0.07 -2.04 -0.43
CA LEU A 173 1.10 -1.53 -1.32
C LEU A 173 0.89 -2.02 -2.76
N LEU A 174 0.62 -3.31 -2.96
CA LEU A 174 0.29 -3.87 -4.27
C LEU A 174 -0.99 -3.27 -4.85
N SER A 175 -2.03 -3.08 -4.01
CA SER A 175 -3.28 -2.43 -4.43
C SER A 175 -3.03 -1.01 -4.93
N ARG A 176 -2.23 -0.25 -4.17
CA ARG A 176 -1.86 1.13 -4.50
C ARG A 176 -1.06 1.21 -5.80
N ASP A 177 -0.01 0.40 -5.93
CA ASP A 177 0.83 0.37 -7.13
C ASP A 177 0.02 -0.04 -8.37
N THR A 178 -0.84 -1.06 -8.24
CA THR A 178 -1.71 -1.53 -9.32
C THR A 178 -2.68 -0.43 -9.78
N LEU A 179 -3.32 0.27 -8.85
CA LEU A 179 -4.26 1.37 -9.18
C LEU A 179 -3.55 2.57 -9.79
N ALA A 180 -2.34 2.89 -9.33
CA ALA A 180 -1.57 4.00 -9.85
C ALA A 180 -1.06 3.76 -11.27
N LYS A 181 -0.66 2.53 -11.60
CA LYS A 181 -0.12 2.15 -12.91
C LYS A 181 -1.20 1.71 -13.90
N TYR A 182 -2.20 0.99 -13.42
CA TYR A 182 -3.21 0.31 -14.24
C TYR A 182 -4.63 0.58 -13.71
N PRO A 183 -5.09 1.85 -13.69
CA PRO A 183 -6.42 2.21 -13.15
C PRO A 183 -7.58 1.53 -13.90
N GLU A 184 -7.37 1.08 -15.13
CA GLU A 184 -8.33 0.31 -15.91
C GLU A 184 -8.72 -1.04 -15.29
N ILE A 185 -7.99 -1.54 -14.27
CA ILE A 185 -8.40 -2.71 -13.47
C ILE A 185 -9.81 -2.50 -12.89
N LEU A 186 -10.17 -1.26 -12.58
CA LEU A 186 -11.48 -0.92 -12.01
C LEU A 186 -12.64 -1.20 -12.98
N GLU A 187 -12.43 -1.15 -14.29
CA GLU A 187 -13.44 -1.53 -15.27
C GLU A 187 -13.90 -2.99 -15.09
N TYR A 188 -13.01 -3.84 -14.64
CA TYR A 188 -13.27 -5.27 -14.41
C TYR A 188 -13.76 -5.53 -12.99
N THR A 189 -13.13 -4.92 -11.98
CA THR A 189 -13.41 -5.21 -10.56
C THR A 189 -14.69 -4.52 -10.05
N ALA A 190 -15.08 -3.37 -10.61
CA ALA A 190 -16.34 -2.69 -10.31
C ALA A 190 -17.58 -3.38 -10.90
N THR A 191 -17.39 -4.42 -11.71
CA THR A 191 -18.48 -5.13 -12.37
C THR A 191 -19.18 -6.10 -11.41
N LYS A 192 -20.50 -5.92 -11.21
CA LYS A 192 -21.29 -6.77 -10.29
C LYS A 192 -21.64 -8.14 -10.84
N PHE A 193 -21.77 -8.24 -12.16
CA PHE A 193 -22.25 -9.45 -12.83
C PHE A 193 -21.82 -9.45 -14.29
N VAL A 194 -21.36 -10.59 -14.78
CA VAL A 194 -21.10 -10.83 -16.21
C VAL A 194 -21.75 -12.13 -16.62
N ARG A 195 -22.38 -12.12 -17.79
CA ARG A 195 -22.80 -13.33 -18.51
C ARG A 195 -21.85 -13.56 -19.68
N MET A 196 -21.18 -14.71 -19.68
CA MET A 196 -20.30 -15.14 -20.77
C MET A 196 -21.08 -16.13 -21.65
N GLU A 197 -21.32 -15.77 -22.90
CA GLU A 197 -21.90 -16.69 -23.90
C GLU A 197 -20.89 -17.79 -24.21
N ARG A 198 -21.18 -19.00 -23.73
CA ARG A 198 -20.25 -20.12 -23.81
C ARG A 198 -20.97 -21.44 -23.56
N ALA A 199 -20.82 -22.38 -24.47
CA ALA A 199 -21.28 -23.76 -24.31
C ALA A 199 -20.09 -24.71 -24.19
N THR A 200 -20.01 -25.48 -23.12
CA THR A 200 -18.97 -26.48 -22.90
C THR A 200 -19.56 -27.78 -22.41
N ARG A 201 -18.72 -28.81 -22.20
CA ARG A 201 -19.10 -30.06 -21.55
C ARG A 201 -19.82 -29.84 -20.20
N TYR A 202 -19.41 -28.82 -19.46
CA TYR A 202 -19.93 -28.48 -18.12
C TYR A 202 -20.98 -27.37 -18.15
N VAL A 203 -20.95 -26.50 -19.18
CA VAL A 203 -21.84 -25.35 -19.36
C VAL A 203 -22.80 -25.64 -20.52
N ARG A 204 -23.83 -26.47 -20.25
CA ARG A 204 -24.74 -26.97 -21.29
C ARG A 204 -25.81 -25.96 -21.74
N GLN A 205 -26.08 -24.94 -20.93
CA GLN A 205 -27.11 -23.94 -21.18
C GLN A 205 -26.69 -22.86 -22.21
N GLY A 206 -25.44 -22.88 -22.69
CA GLY A 206 -24.93 -21.95 -23.68
C GLY A 206 -24.41 -20.63 -23.09
N TYR A 207 -24.44 -20.44 -21.77
CA TYR A 207 -23.85 -19.29 -21.09
C TYR A 207 -23.34 -19.67 -19.69
N PHE A 208 -22.43 -18.88 -19.17
CA PHE A 208 -21.91 -18.99 -17.80
C PHE A 208 -22.08 -17.64 -17.08
N ASP A 209 -22.80 -17.68 -15.96
CA ASP A 209 -23.07 -16.49 -15.13
C ASP A 209 -21.99 -16.32 -14.06
N MET A 210 -21.39 -15.14 -14.01
CA MET A 210 -20.32 -14.77 -13.10
C MET A 210 -20.73 -13.59 -12.22
N PRO A 211 -21.41 -13.83 -11.09
CA PRO A 211 -21.62 -12.79 -10.10
C PRO A 211 -20.28 -12.43 -9.43
N SER A 212 -20.07 -11.14 -9.17
CA SER A 212 -18.91 -10.69 -8.41
C SER A 212 -18.94 -11.24 -6.98
N THR A 213 -17.78 -11.65 -6.48
CA THR A 213 -17.59 -12.21 -5.15
C THR A 213 -17.85 -11.20 -4.01
N PHE A 214 -18.01 -9.91 -4.33
CA PHE A 214 -18.36 -8.83 -3.40
C PHE A 214 -19.40 -7.85 -3.99
N ALA A 215 -20.26 -8.32 -4.86
CA ALA A 215 -21.29 -7.52 -5.55
C ALA A 215 -22.14 -6.65 -4.60
N ASN A 216 -22.34 -7.08 -3.36
CA ASN A 216 -23.07 -6.36 -2.32
C ASN A 216 -22.33 -5.15 -1.73
N LEU A 217 -21.03 -5.04 -1.93
CA LEU A 217 -20.22 -3.89 -1.52
C LEU A 217 -20.01 -2.89 -2.67
N ILE A 218 -19.97 -3.37 -3.92
CA ILE A 218 -19.74 -2.51 -5.10
C ILE A 218 -20.78 -1.39 -5.16
N GLY A 219 -20.28 -0.16 -5.21
CA GLY A 219 -21.09 1.07 -5.26
C GLY A 219 -21.50 1.61 -3.89
N TRP A 220 -21.28 0.87 -2.78
CA TRP A 220 -21.44 1.45 -1.45
C TRP A 220 -20.28 2.43 -1.21
N ARG A 221 -20.61 3.71 -0.99
CA ARG A 221 -19.62 4.81 -0.91
C ARG A 221 -18.58 4.74 -2.06
N ASN A 222 -19.07 4.44 -3.27
CA ASN A 222 -18.25 4.29 -4.49
C ASN A 222 -17.14 3.23 -4.39
N ILE A 223 -17.34 2.14 -3.64
CA ILE A 223 -16.45 0.97 -3.76
C ILE A 223 -16.47 0.47 -5.20
N ASP A 224 -15.29 0.41 -5.83
CA ASP A 224 -15.08 0.06 -7.25
C ASP A 224 -14.06 -1.07 -7.47
N GLY A 225 -13.51 -1.63 -6.43
CA GLY A 225 -12.55 -2.75 -6.49
C GLY A 225 -12.19 -3.23 -5.09
N LEU A 226 -11.29 -4.20 -4.91
CA LEU A 226 -10.47 -4.87 -5.91
C LEU A 226 -10.67 -6.39 -5.89
N LYS A 227 -10.44 -7.06 -4.72
CA LYS A 227 -10.42 -8.53 -4.66
C LYS A 227 -10.83 -9.09 -3.31
N THR A 228 -11.58 -10.20 -3.33
CA THR A 228 -11.86 -11.04 -2.15
C THR A 228 -11.03 -12.32 -2.17
N GLY A 229 -10.87 -12.93 -0.99
CA GLY A 229 -10.31 -14.26 -0.82
C GLY A 229 -11.03 -15.02 0.27
N TRP A 230 -11.10 -16.35 0.13
CA TRP A 230 -11.56 -17.25 1.18
C TRP A 230 -10.98 -18.64 0.98
N THR A 231 -10.44 -19.19 2.02
CA THR A 231 -10.19 -20.64 2.23
C THR A 231 -10.41 -20.94 3.72
N PRO A 232 -10.54 -22.21 4.13
CA PRO A 232 -10.61 -22.54 5.56
C PRO A 232 -9.45 -21.98 6.38
N GLU A 233 -8.23 -21.96 5.80
CA GLU A 233 -7.02 -21.51 6.48
C GLU A 233 -6.89 -19.96 6.50
N ALA A 234 -7.40 -19.29 5.47
CA ALA A 234 -7.29 -17.84 5.33
C ALA A 234 -8.42 -17.09 6.05
N GLY A 235 -9.55 -17.74 6.30
CA GLY A 235 -10.77 -17.02 6.66
C GLY A 235 -11.27 -16.11 5.52
N SER A 236 -12.10 -15.15 5.83
CA SER A 236 -12.63 -14.19 4.84
C SER A 236 -11.70 -12.98 4.69
N CYS A 237 -11.10 -12.81 3.52
CA CYS A 237 -10.19 -11.74 3.19
C CYS A 237 -10.76 -10.81 2.12
N ILE A 238 -10.33 -9.54 2.11
CA ILE A 238 -10.68 -8.57 1.07
C ILE A 238 -9.67 -7.43 1.01
N THR A 239 -9.40 -6.93 -0.18
CA THR A 239 -8.90 -5.58 -0.41
C THR A 239 -9.92 -4.82 -1.24
N VAL A 240 -10.27 -3.62 -0.81
CA VAL A 240 -11.19 -2.73 -1.52
C VAL A 240 -10.63 -1.33 -1.65
N THR A 241 -11.12 -0.61 -2.65
CA THR A 241 -10.89 0.82 -2.81
C THR A 241 -12.21 1.55 -2.98
N ALA A 242 -12.26 2.78 -2.47
CA ALA A 242 -13.41 3.66 -2.59
C ALA A 242 -12.94 5.11 -2.77
N GLU A 243 -13.64 5.86 -3.64
CA GLU A 243 -13.30 7.25 -3.95
C GLU A 243 -14.50 8.18 -3.75
N GLU A 244 -14.34 9.22 -2.96
CA GLU A 244 -15.31 10.32 -2.82
C GLU A 244 -14.63 11.67 -3.03
N GLY A 245 -15.04 12.38 -4.09
CA GLY A 245 -14.38 13.62 -4.53
C GLY A 245 -12.99 13.33 -5.06
N ASP A 246 -12.00 13.96 -4.47
CA ASP A 246 -10.57 13.82 -4.78
C ASP A 246 -9.81 12.90 -3.80
N ARG A 247 -10.54 12.11 -3.00
CA ARG A 247 -9.96 11.25 -1.96
C ARG A 247 -10.28 9.79 -2.22
N ARG A 248 -9.24 8.99 -2.40
CA ARG A 248 -9.33 7.53 -2.53
C ARG A 248 -8.65 6.85 -1.35
N TYR A 249 -9.31 5.84 -0.81
CA TYR A 249 -8.77 5.01 0.27
C TYR A 249 -8.72 3.55 -0.15
N ILE A 250 -7.76 2.81 0.43
CA ILE A 250 -7.63 1.37 0.29
C ILE A 250 -7.84 0.76 1.67
N ALA A 251 -8.77 -0.20 1.78
CA ALA A 251 -8.98 -0.98 2.99
C ALA A 251 -8.66 -2.45 2.74
N VAL A 252 -7.88 -3.04 3.64
CA VAL A 252 -7.51 -4.47 3.61
C VAL A 252 -7.98 -5.14 4.88
N ILE A 253 -8.65 -6.27 4.77
CA ILE A 253 -9.06 -7.14 5.89
C ILE A 253 -8.55 -8.54 5.59
N MET A 254 -7.90 -9.17 6.57
CA MET A 254 -7.43 -10.56 6.50
C MET A 254 -7.94 -11.36 7.70
N GLY A 255 -8.26 -12.63 7.46
CA GLY A 255 -8.59 -13.56 8.51
C GLY A 255 -9.91 -13.30 9.23
N ALA A 256 -10.89 -12.64 8.60
CA ALA A 256 -12.19 -12.43 9.21
C ALA A 256 -12.94 -13.77 9.36
N GLN A 257 -13.58 -13.98 10.51
CA GLN A 257 -14.32 -15.22 10.84
C GLN A 257 -15.49 -15.48 9.88
N SER A 258 -16.05 -14.42 9.28
CA SER A 258 -17.13 -14.54 8.30
C SER A 258 -17.12 -13.38 7.27
N THR A 259 -17.84 -13.60 6.17
CA THR A 259 -18.09 -12.55 5.17
C THR A 259 -18.85 -11.36 5.77
N GLY A 260 -19.72 -11.60 6.76
CA GLY A 260 -20.45 -10.54 7.47
C GLY A 260 -19.51 -9.62 8.23
N VAL A 261 -18.64 -10.19 9.08
CA VAL A 261 -17.60 -9.48 9.85
C VAL A 261 -16.66 -8.70 8.91
N ARG A 262 -16.15 -9.36 7.86
CA ARG A 262 -15.31 -8.74 6.85
C ARG A 262 -15.95 -7.49 6.23
N ASN A 263 -17.21 -7.63 5.79
CA ASN A 263 -17.91 -6.52 5.12
C ASN A 263 -18.25 -5.38 6.08
N GLN A 264 -18.55 -5.69 7.34
CA GLN A 264 -18.76 -4.69 8.37
C GLN A 264 -17.48 -3.88 8.63
N MET A 265 -16.34 -4.55 8.83
CA MET A 265 -15.04 -3.91 9.03
C MET A 265 -14.63 -3.03 7.84
N VAL A 266 -14.87 -3.49 6.59
CA VAL A 266 -14.66 -2.66 5.39
C VAL A 266 -15.42 -1.34 5.49
N LYS A 267 -16.72 -1.39 5.84
CA LYS A 267 -17.55 -0.18 5.95
C LYS A 267 -17.06 0.74 7.06
N GLU A 268 -16.65 0.20 8.18
CA GLU A 268 -16.11 0.96 9.31
C GLU A 268 -14.82 1.68 8.92
N LEU A 269 -13.84 0.96 8.34
CA LEU A 269 -12.57 1.56 7.92
C LEU A 269 -12.77 2.64 6.84
N LEU A 270 -13.59 2.37 5.82
CA LEU A 270 -13.85 3.37 4.78
C LEU A 270 -14.64 4.58 5.32
N THR A 271 -15.56 4.38 6.27
CA THR A 271 -16.22 5.48 6.97
C THR A 271 -15.22 6.32 7.75
N GLN A 272 -14.29 5.67 8.48
CA GLN A 272 -13.22 6.40 9.18
C GLN A 272 -12.42 7.26 8.19
N GLY A 273 -11.93 6.69 7.08
CA GLY A 273 -11.17 7.42 6.06
C GLY A 273 -11.94 8.60 5.48
N LEU A 274 -13.11 8.33 4.93
CA LEU A 274 -13.89 9.30 4.17
C LEU A 274 -14.48 10.42 5.05
N ASP A 275 -14.92 10.11 6.27
CA ASP A 275 -15.61 11.07 7.14
C ASP A 275 -14.69 11.80 8.11
N HIS A 276 -13.62 11.15 8.59
CA HIS A 276 -12.83 11.66 9.70
C HIS A 276 -11.41 12.09 9.33
N TYR A 277 -10.86 11.64 8.20
CA TYR A 277 -9.53 12.02 7.78
C TYR A 277 -9.55 13.05 6.65
N LEU A 278 -8.57 13.97 6.68
CA LEU A 278 -8.37 14.99 5.65
C LEU A 278 -6.88 15.19 5.37
N PRO A 279 -6.49 15.40 4.11
CA PRO A 279 -5.15 15.85 3.78
C PRO A 279 -4.94 17.29 4.25
N LYS A 280 -3.80 17.58 4.87
CA LYS A 280 -3.35 18.91 5.24
C LYS A 280 -1.90 19.08 4.83
N THR A 281 -1.57 20.17 4.15
CA THR A 281 -0.18 20.52 3.86
C THR A 281 0.55 20.79 5.16
N ALA A 282 1.63 20.04 5.40
CA ALA A 282 2.44 20.16 6.60
C ALA A 282 3.57 21.18 6.40
N ILE A 283 4.26 21.11 5.26
CA ILE A 283 5.29 22.04 4.82
C ILE A 283 5.28 22.14 3.31
N THR A 284 5.82 23.25 2.80
CA THR A 284 5.97 23.51 1.36
C THR A 284 7.44 23.74 1.00
N THR A 285 7.78 23.64 -0.27
CA THR A 285 9.12 23.94 -0.80
C THR A 285 9.57 25.40 -0.59
N SER A 286 8.69 26.29 -0.11
CA SER A 286 9.04 27.66 0.26
C SER A 286 9.41 27.83 1.74
N ASP A 287 9.14 26.83 2.58
CA ASP A 287 9.39 26.90 4.01
C ASP A 287 10.87 26.62 4.31
N VAL A 288 11.54 27.56 4.96
CA VAL A 288 12.91 27.37 5.45
C VAL A 288 12.85 26.57 6.74
N ILE A 289 13.37 25.34 6.68
CA ILE A 289 13.39 24.44 7.84
C ILE A 289 14.53 24.79 8.80
N ASP A 290 15.68 25.14 8.24
CA ASP A 290 16.89 25.45 9.02
C ASP A 290 17.91 26.24 8.18
N THR A 291 18.97 26.69 8.84
CA THR A 291 20.15 27.24 8.18
C THR A 291 21.39 26.46 8.62
N LEU A 292 22.20 26.03 7.65
CA LEU A 292 23.40 25.21 7.91
C LEU A 292 24.68 25.98 7.60
N GLU A 293 25.68 25.82 8.48
CA GLU A 293 27.06 26.15 8.17
C GLU A 293 27.68 25.04 7.31
N ILE A 294 27.92 25.34 6.03
CA ILE A 294 28.56 24.41 5.10
C ILE A 294 30.05 24.69 5.03
N LYS A 295 30.85 23.64 5.24
CA LYS A 295 32.31 23.75 5.24
C LYS A 295 32.82 24.36 3.92
N ASN A 296 33.80 25.28 4.01
CA ASN A 296 34.39 25.98 2.89
C ASN A 296 33.41 26.80 2.03
N ALA A 297 32.20 27.04 2.48
CA ALA A 297 31.24 27.90 1.78
C ALA A 297 31.65 29.38 1.87
N LYS A 298 31.34 30.16 0.82
CA LYS A 298 31.53 31.62 0.78
C LYS A 298 30.58 32.34 1.75
N ALA A 299 29.29 31.98 1.71
CA ALA A 299 28.31 32.41 2.69
C ALA A 299 28.54 31.67 4.02
N LYS A 300 28.26 32.36 5.14
CA LYS A 300 28.40 31.74 6.45
C LYS A 300 27.32 30.71 6.70
N GLU A 301 26.11 30.95 6.22
CA GLU A 301 24.92 30.14 6.39
C GLU A 301 24.25 29.91 5.05
N SER A 302 23.60 28.76 4.90
CA SER A 302 22.82 28.36 3.71
C SER A 302 21.47 27.85 4.16
N SER A 303 20.39 28.42 3.59
CA SER A 303 19.02 27.98 3.91
C SER A 303 18.74 26.60 3.34
N VAL A 304 18.02 25.82 4.13
CA VAL A 304 17.59 24.46 3.82
C VAL A 304 16.07 24.43 3.74
N ILE A 305 15.56 23.86 2.65
CA ILE A 305 14.12 23.73 2.37
C ILE A 305 13.77 22.27 2.05
N PRO A 306 12.49 21.87 2.12
CA PRO A 306 12.06 20.56 1.63
C PRO A 306 12.21 20.47 0.11
N ALA A 307 12.58 19.29 -0.40
CA ALA A 307 12.68 19.03 -1.83
C ALA A 307 11.32 19.02 -2.54
N GLN A 308 10.26 18.76 -1.79
CA GLN A 308 8.86 18.78 -2.27
C GLN A 308 7.91 19.12 -1.12
N ASP A 309 6.69 19.55 -1.47
CA ASP A 309 5.64 19.78 -0.51
C ASP A 309 5.28 18.45 0.21
N VAL A 310 4.98 18.53 1.51
CA VAL A 310 4.55 17.39 2.31
C VAL A 310 3.11 17.55 2.73
N THR A 311 2.27 16.60 2.34
CA THR A 311 0.89 16.47 2.78
C THR A 311 0.79 15.31 3.79
N LEU A 312 0.20 15.58 4.95
CA LEU A 312 -0.15 14.59 5.95
C LEU A 312 -1.66 14.38 5.96
N VAL A 313 -2.10 13.13 5.99
CA VAL A 313 -3.51 12.79 6.16
C VAL A 313 -3.78 12.57 7.64
N MET A 314 -4.65 13.37 8.23
CA MET A 314 -4.89 13.40 9.68
C MET A 314 -6.36 13.55 10.02
N LYS A 315 -6.75 13.15 11.23
CA LYS A 315 -8.12 13.36 11.71
C LYS A 315 -8.44 14.86 11.72
N ARG A 316 -9.71 15.21 11.49
CA ARG A 316 -10.18 16.61 11.33
C ARG A 316 -9.82 17.52 12.51
N ASP A 317 -9.81 16.95 13.71
CA ASP A 317 -9.50 17.62 14.98
C ASP A 317 -8.00 17.67 15.32
N MET A 318 -7.13 17.09 14.47
CA MET A 318 -5.68 17.08 14.64
C MET A 318 -4.99 18.20 13.86
N ASN A 319 -3.79 18.56 14.33
CA ASN A 319 -2.88 19.51 13.70
C ASN A 319 -1.56 18.84 13.33
N VAL A 320 -0.74 19.52 12.51
CA VAL A 320 0.59 19.07 12.12
C VAL A 320 1.53 18.86 13.31
N GLU A 321 1.37 19.70 14.34
CA GLU A 321 2.12 19.62 15.60
C GLU A 321 1.83 18.37 16.43
N SER A 322 0.81 17.58 16.04
CA SER A 322 0.53 16.27 16.63
C SER A 322 1.46 15.16 16.13
N PHE A 323 2.34 15.48 15.18
CA PHE A 323 3.34 14.57 14.64
C PHE A 323 4.73 14.95 15.14
N ASP A 324 5.49 13.95 15.54
CA ASP A 324 6.91 14.13 15.85
C ASP A 324 7.67 14.44 14.56
N GLN A 325 8.62 15.38 14.65
CA GLN A 325 9.47 15.79 13.54
C GLN A 325 10.92 15.52 13.89
N GLU A 326 11.62 14.79 13.03
CA GLU A 326 13.04 14.51 13.18
C GLU A 326 13.79 14.94 11.93
N VAL A 327 14.76 15.84 12.11
CA VAL A 327 15.67 16.28 11.05
C VAL A 327 17.00 15.58 11.20
N GLN A 328 17.47 14.96 10.13
CA GLN A 328 18.80 14.33 10.07
C GLN A 328 19.59 14.92 8.92
N TYR A 329 20.77 15.50 9.22
CA TYR A 329 21.65 16.06 8.20
C TYR A 329 22.76 15.08 7.80
N LYS A 330 23.21 15.18 6.53
CA LYS A 330 24.37 14.45 6.04
C LYS A 330 25.65 14.97 6.71
N ILE A 331 26.53 14.05 7.08
CA ILE A 331 27.82 14.38 7.65
C ILE A 331 28.79 14.81 6.56
N GLY A 332 29.61 15.85 6.85
CA GLY A 332 30.72 16.26 5.98
C GLY A 332 30.32 17.09 4.79
N LEU A 333 29.19 17.83 4.85
CA LEU A 333 28.79 18.79 3.81
C LEU A 333 29.88 19.82 3.54
N GLU A 334 30.28 19.96 2.28
CA GLU A 334 31.35 20.88 1.84
C GLU A 334 30.98 21.56 0.53
N ALA A 335 31.22 22.88 0.45
CA ALA A 335 31.02 23.63 -0.78
C ALA A 335 32.08 23.29 -1.87
N PRO A 336 31.71 23.35 -3.19
CA PRO A 336 30.46 23.90 -3.69
C PRO A 336 29.31 22.90 -3.64
N LEU A 337 28.06 23.39 -3.44
CA LEU A 337 26.81 22.64 -3.62
C LEU A 337 25.94 23.43 -4.62
N GLN A 338 25.13 22.71 -5.38
CA GLN A 338 24.17 23.31 -6.31
C GLN A 338 22.78 23.39 -5.62
N GLN A 339 21.99 24.38 -6.05
CA GLN A 339 20.58 24.45 -5.66
C GLN A 339 19.90 23.09 -5.89
N GLY A 340 19.20 22.56 -4.88
CA GLY A 340 18.56 21.26 -4.92
C GLY A 340 19.42 20.08 -4.47
N ASP A 341 20.72 20.29 -4.16
CA ASP A 341 21.55 19.23 -3.58
C ASP A 341 21.00 18.80 -2.20
N VAL A 342 20.86 17.50 -2.02
CA VAL A 342 20.31 16.90 -0.78
C VAL A 342 21.33 16.96 0.35
N VAL A 343 20.97 17.66 1.43
CA VAL A 343 21.79 17.89 2.62
C VAL A 343 21.29 17.17 3.86
N GLY A 344 20.08 16.63 3.83
CA GLY A 344 19.48 15.92 4.95
C GLY A 344 18.11 15.35 4.58
N ALA A 345 17.36 14.96 5.62
CA ALA A 345 15.98 14.52 5.49
C ALA A 345 15.19 14.97 6.73
N LEU A 346 13.89 15.24 6.53
CA LEU A 346 12.91 15.48 7.58
C LEU A 346 11.92 14.32 7.58
N THR A 347 11.80 13.65 8.73
CA THR A 347 10.83 12.56 8.94
C THR A 347 9.72 13.03 9.86
N TYR A 348 8.47 12.85 9.41
CA TYR A 348 7.29 12.91 10.26
C TYR A 348 6.97 11.54 10.80
N SER A 349 6.76 11.44 12.11
CA SER A 349 6.39 10.18 12.77
C SER A 349 5.24 10.40 13.76
N ARG A 350 4.57 9.31 14.12
CA ARG A 350 3.53 9.29 15.15
C ARG A 350 3.49 7.93 15.84
N ASP A 351 3.39 7.94 17.17
CA ASP A 351 3.39 6.73 17.99
C ASP A 351 4.59 5.82 17.68
N GLY A 352 5.77 6.45 17.42
CA GLY A 352 7.02 5.76 17.07
C GLY A 352 7.07 5.13 15.67
N ARG A 353 6.09 5.44 14.79
CA ARG A 353 6.06 4.97 13.41
C ARG A 353 6.33 6.12 12.45
N ALA A 354 7.30 5.96 11.57
CA ALA A 354 7.50 6.92 10.48
C ALA A 354 6.28 6.94 9.55
N ILE A 355 5.79 8.14 9.27
CA ILE A 355 4.65 8.39 8.38
C ILE A 355 5.16 8.73 6.98
N THR A 356 6.07 9.72 6.90
CA THR A 356 6.69 10.12 5.64
C THR A 356 8.05 10.75 5.91
N THR A 357 8.93 10.67 4.92
CA THR A 357 10.24 11.31 4.94
C THR A 357 10.40 12.11 3.66
N VAL A 358 10.89 13.34 3.79
CA VAL A 358 11.20 14.23 2.66
C VAL A 358 12.66 14.63 2.71
N ASP A 359 13.30 14.64 1.54
CA ASP A 359 14.65 15.15 1.44
C ASP A 359 14.70 16.66 1.73
N LEU A 360 15.73 17.08 2.41
CA LEU A 360 16.06 18.49 2.64
C LEU A 360 17.19 18.90 1.70
N VAL A 361 17.00 20.03 1.01
CA VAL A 361 17.90 20.51 -0.03
C VAL A 361 18.36 21.94 0.24
N VAL A 362 19.52 22.32 -0.30
CA VAL A 362 19.94 23.73 -0.26
C VAL A 362 19.07 24.57 -1.20
N GLN A 363 18.60 25.71 -0.66
CA GLN A 363 17.70 26.62 -1.38
C GLN A 363 18.37 27.34 -2.54
N GLN A 364 19.68 27.54 -2.50
CA GLN A 364 20.48 28.29 -3.48
C GLN A 364 21.83 27.63 -3.64
N ASP A 365 22.53 27.99 -4.74
CA ASP A 365 23.93 27.59 -4.95
C ASP A 365 24.82 28.03 -3.78
N VAL A 366 25.62 27.11 -3.27
CA VAL A 366 26.59 27.35 -2.20
C VAL A 366 28.00 27.43 -2.80
N GLU A 367 28.41 28.64 -3.12
CA GLU A 367 29.73 28.89 -3.71
C GLU A 367 30.85 28.56 -2.70
N ARG A 368 31.96 28.05 -3.23
CA ARG A 368 33.16 27.81 -2.42
C ARG A 368 33.86 29.12 -2.10
N ALA A 369 34.27 29.34 -0.85
CA ALA A 369 35.09 30.48 -0.46
C ALA A 369 36.45 30.43 -1.13
N ASN A 370 36.97 31.61 -1.48
CA ASN A 370 38.31 31.73 -2.04
C ASN A 370 39.39 31.31 -1.01
N PHE A 371 40.61 31.07 -1.51
CA PHE A 371 41.73 30.60 -0.68
C PHE A 371 42.00 31.53 0.52
N PHE A 372 42.00 32.84 0.32
CA PHE A 372 42.26 33.80 1.39
C PHE A 372 41.21 33.75 2.50
N THR A 373 39.94 33.73 2.14
CA THR A 373 38.84 33.61 3.13
C THR A 373 38.95 32.32 3.93
N ARG A 374 39.26 31.21 3.27
CA ARG A 374 39.42 29.89 3.94
C ARG A 374 40.59 29.89 4.90
N THR A 375 41.78 30.45 4.49
CA THR A 375 42.97 30.53 5.33
C THR A 375 42.71 31.42 6.54
N LEU A 376 42.05 32.57 6.34
CA LEU A 376 41.72 33.50 7.42
C LEU A 376 40.80 32.86 8.45
N ARG A 377 39.76 32.15 8.00
CA ARG A 377 38.84 31.41 8.88
C ARG A 377 39.56 30.31 9.64
N PHE A 378 40.45 29.55 8.98
CA PHE A 378 41.26 28.53 9.64
C PHE A 378 42.13 29.09 10.74
N LEU A 379 42.83 30.21 10.47
CA LEU A 379 43.65 30.88 11.47
C LEU A 379 42.84 31.42 12.64
N SER A 380 41.66 32.02 12.36
CA SER A 380 40.75 32.52 13.39
C SER A 380 40.28 31.38 14.31
N GLN A 381 39.88 30.24 13.71
CA GLN A 381 39.48 29.06 14.51
C GLN A 381 40.62 28.53 15.34
N ALA A 382 41.83 28.37 14.78
CA ALA A 382 42.98 27.89 15.49
C ALA A 382 43.37 28.80 16.70
N PHE A 383 43.23 30.16 16.53
CA PHE A 383 43.42 31.09 17.62
C PHE A 383 42.36 30.96 18.72
N THR A 384 41.08 30.76 18.34
CA THR A 384 39.97 30.52 19.28
C THR A 384 40.17 29.24 20.05
N ASP A 385 40.56 28.15 19.39
CA ASP A 385 40.79 26.83 20.02
C ASP A 385 41.99 26.89 20.96
N LEU A 386 43.06 27.58 20.55
CA LEU A 386 44.26 27.83 21.44
C LEU A 386 43.87 28.67 22.66
N GLY A 387 43.04 29.70 22.48
CA GLY A 387 42.54 30.52 23.59
C GLY A 387 41.71 29.70 24.59
N ASN A 388 40.80 28.88 24.08
CA ASN A 388 39.95 27.97 24.91
C ASN A 388 40.81 26.94 25.60
N TRP A 389 41.84 26.37 24.96
CA TRP A 389 42.77 25.44 25.56
C TRP A 389 43.57 26.08 26.70
N ILE A 390 44.07 27.31 26.48
CA ILE A 390 44.81 28.09 27.54
C ILE A 390 43.88 28.37 28.72
N MET A 391 42.62 28.83 28.45
CA MET A 391 41.65 29.09 29.52
C MET A 391 41.30 27.83 30.32
N GLY A 392 41.20 26.65 29.64
CA GLY A 392 41.00 25.34 30.30
C GLY A 392 42.17 24.86 31.14
N LEU A 393 43.37 25.44 30.99
CA LEU A 393 44.54 25.16 31.88
C LEU A 393 44.48 25.93 33.18
N PHE A 394 43.65 26.99 33.27
CA PHE A 394 43.51 27.85 34.44
C PHE A 394 42.16 27.71 35.19
N SER A 395 41.29 26.79 34.71
CA SER A 395 40.02 26.38 35.33
C SER A 395 40.16 25.00 35.96
#